data_65a12b12506ac2108e20ee64c9a2c639
#
_entry.id   65a12b12506ac2108e20ee64c9a2c639
#
_cell.length_a   1.000
_cell.length_b   1.000
_cell.length_c   1.000
_cell.angle_alpha   90.00
_cell.angle_beta   90.00
_cell.angle_gamma   90.00
#
_symmetry.space_group_name_H-M   'P 1'
#
loop_
_entity.id
_entity.type
_entity.pdbx_description
1 polymer ?
#
loop_
_entity_poly.entity_id
_entity_poly.type
_entity_poly.pdbx_seq_one_letter_code
_entity_poly.pdbx_strand_id
1 'polypeptide(L)'
;MAGGPGMVTPKGGSIFDRLSASLNVLGSLLILAVMLLINFDVFGRLLFNEPLSGVPEMVRLSIVAIVFLQITHTLRNRRFIRSDVLIGRMLARGTPAGYLLQAFHHFVGAILLAIIFYFTIDRFDRAWRIDEYVGTEGDFTAPVWPIYLIILIGCAGTCLQFLMHLVTDIRDARRAAGKSS
;
A
#
# COMPACT_ATOMS: atom_id res chain seq x y z
N MET A 1 -15.38 -35.74 -7.58
CA MET A 1 -14.24 -35.01 -8.18
C MET A 1 -14.52 -33.53 -8.10
N ALA A 2 -13.90 -32.88 -7.11
CA ALA A 2 -14.13 -31.46 -6.81
C ALA A 2 -13.17 -30.62 -7.64
N GLY A 3 -13.71 -29.84 -8.59
CA GLY A 3 -12.98 -28.82 -9.30
C GLY A 3 -12.62 -27.69 -8.35
N GLY A 4 -11.34 -27.56 -7.98
CA GLY A 4 -10.84 -26.44 -7.18
C GLY A 4 -11.09 -25.11 -7.89
N PRO A 5 -11.27 -24.00 -7.15
CA PRO A 5 -11.46 -22.68 -7.73
C PRO A 5 -10.22 -22.33 -8.55
N GLY A 6 -10.42 -22.12 -9.83
CA GLY A 6 -9.37 -21.79 -10.78
C GLY A 6 -8.53 -20.62 -10.27
N MET A 7 -7.28 -20.91 -10.04
CA MET A 7 -6.24 -19.92 -9.80
C MET A 7 -6.19 -19.02 -11.03
N VAL A 8 -6.84 -17.86 -10.97
CA VAL A 8 -6.71 -16.84 -12.01
C VAL A 8 -5.28 -16.33 -11.91
N THR A 9 -4.41 -16.93 -12.71
CA THR A 9 -3.06 -16.40 -12.93
C THR A 9 -3.23 -14.99 -13.49
N PRO A 10 -2.64 -13.98 -12.85
CA PRO A 10 -2.68 -12.64 -13.41
C PRO A 10 -1.95 -12.68 -14.75
N LYS A 11 -2.65 -12.33 -15.84
CA LYS A 11 -2.05 -12.13 -17.16
C LYS A 11 -0.95 -11.08 -17.01
N GLY A 12 0.28 -11.52 -16.92
CA GLY A 12 1.45 -10.67 -16.82
C GLY A 12 1.63 -9.88 -18.10
N GLY A 13 2.02 -8.62 -17.95
CA GLY A 13 2.52 -7.83 -19.06
C GLY A 13 2.27 -6.33 -19.00
N SER A 14 1.45 -5.83 -18.11
CA SER A 14 1.28 -4.38 -17.96
C SER A 14 2.49 -3.76 -17.25
N ILE A 15 2.95 -2.60 -17.74
CA ILE A 15 4.01 -1.79 -17.08
C ILE A 15 3.67 -1.57 -15.60
N PHE A 16 2.38 -1.38 -15.31
CA PHE A 16 1.86 -1.25 -13.96
C PHE A 16 2.11 -2.52 -13.10
N ASP A 17 2.11 -3.69 -13.72
CA ASP A 17 2.38 -4.96 -13.04
C ASP A 17 3.83 -5.04 -12.56
N ARG A 18 4.75 -4.62 -13.41
CA ARG A 18 6.18 -4.57 -13.09
C ARG A 18 6.45 -3.51 -12.03
N LEU A 19 5.82 -2.34 -12.15
CA LEU A 19 5.96 -1.26 -11.17
C LEU A 19 5.47 -1.68 -9.79
N SER A 20 4.27 -2.26 -9.69
CA SER A 20 3.71 -2.76 -8.43
C SER A 20 4.58 -3.86 -7.80
N ALA A 21 5.14 -4.75 -8.63
CA ALA A 21 6.05 -5.79 -8.16
C ALA A 21 7.38 -5.21 -7.67
N SER A 22 7.96 -4.22 -8.37
CA SER A 22 9.20 -3.58 -7.96
C SER A 22 9.04 -2.79 -6.66
N LEU A 23 7.91 -2.10 -6.46
CA LEU A 23 7.61 -1.41 -5.19
C LEU A 23 7.51 -2.41 -4.03
N ASN A 24 6.93 -3.58 -4.24
CA ASN A 24 6.86 -4.62 -3.22
C ASN A 24 8.25 -5.20 -2.89
N VAL A 25 9.09 -5.44 -3.89
CA VAL A 25 10.48 -5.89 -3.67
C VAL A 25 11.26 -4.84 -2.90
N LEU A 26 11.13 -3.57 -3.27
CA LEU A 26 11.78 -2.45 -2.57
C LEU A 26 11.32 -2.37 -1.11
N GLY A 27 10.01 -2.50 -0.85
CA GLY A 27 9.47 -2.57 0.51
C GLY A 27 10.03 -3.74 1.32
N SER A 28 10.20 -4.91 0.69
CA SER A 28 10.77 -6.10 1.35
C SER A 28 12.27 -5.92 1.65
N LEU A 29 13.02 -5.30 0.75
CA LEU A 29 14.42 -4.96 0.98
C LEU A 29 14.56 -3.93 2.12
N LEU A 30 13.64 -2.98 2.20
CA LEU A 30 13.63 -1.99 3.28
C LEU A 30 13.34 -2.66 4.64
N ILE A 31 12.47 -3.67 4.70
CA ILE A 31 12.27 -4.47 5.92
C ILE A 31 13.57 -5.13 6.36
N LEU A 32 14.29 -5.76 5.43
CA LEU A 32 15.58 -6.39 5.73
C LEU A 32 16.60 -5.36 6.21
N ALA A 33 16.67 -4.19 5.57
CA ALA A 33 17.55 -3.11 5.97
C ALA A 33 17.26 -2.60 7.40
N VAL A 34 15.98 -2.40 7.72
CA VAL A 34 15.54 -1.99 9.07
C VAL A 34 15.88 -3.07 10.10
N MET A 35 15.67 -4.35 9.77
CA MET A 35 16.03 -5.45 10.64
C MET A 35 17.54 -5.45 10.94
N LEU A 36 18.39 -5.27 9.93
CA LEU A 36 19.82 -5.17 10.09
C LEU A 36 20.22 -3.95 10.95
N LEU A 37 19.60 -2.79 10.67
CA LEU A 37 19.84 -1.55 11.41
C LEU A 37 19.56 -1.73 12.91
N ILE A 38 18.43 -2.33 13.26
CA ILE A 38 18.07 -2.61 14.66
C ILE A 38 19.07 -3.58 15.30
N ASN A 39 19.48 -4.63 14.57
CA ASN A 39 20.47 -5.55 15.09
C ASN A 39 21.82 -4.87 15.34
N PHE A 40 22.29 -4.02 14.43
CA PHE A 40 23.52 -3.26 14.63
C PHE A 40 23.42 -2.31 15.83
N ASP A 41 22.30 -1.64 16.06
CA ASP A 41 22.09 -0.81 17.25
C ASP A 41 22.15 -1.64 18.53
N VAL A 42 21.48 -2.79 18.57
CA VAL A 42 21.49 -3.69 19.72
C VAL A 42 22.90 -4.21 20.01
N PHE A 43 23.63 -4.64 18.98
CA PHE A 43 25.02 -5.09 19.17
C PHE A 43 25.95 -3.97 19.58
N GLY A 44 25.83 -2.77 19.00
CA GLY A 44 26.59 -1.58 19.39
C GLY A 44 26.40 -1.25 20.87
N ARG A 45 25.16 -1.30 21.32
CA ARG A 45 24.78 -1.06 22.71
C ARG A 45 25.31 -2.13 23.68
N LEU A 46 25.27 -3.41 23.26
CA LEU A 46 25.73 -4.53 24.08
C LEU A 46 27.25 -4.63 24.18
N LEU A 47 27.99 -4.39 23.08
CA LEU A 47 29.41 -4.62 22.99
C LEU A 47 30.24 -3.37 23.34
N PHE A 48 29.74 -2.19 22.92
CA PHE A 48 30.47 -0.94 23.02
C PHE A 48 29.85 0.04 24.02
N ASN A 49 28.65 -0.28 24.54
CA ASN A 49 27.82 0.62 25.36
C ASN A 49 27.53 1.97 24.69
N GLU A 50 27.60 2.00 23.35
CA GLU A 50 27.31 3.16 22.53
C GLU A 50 26.12 2.84 21.60
N PRO A 51 24.92 3.45 21.83
CA PRO A 51 23.79 3.31 20.93
C PRO A 51 24.05 4.07 19.63
N LEU A 52 23.54 3.56 18.51
CA LEU A 52 23.53 4.29 17.25
C LEU A 52 22.49 5.43 17.32
N SER A 53 22.95 6.67 17.11
CA SER A 53 22.06 7.83 17.10
C SER A 53 21.07 7.78 15.95
N GLY A 54 19.81 8.12 16.20
CA GLY A 54 18.78 8.27 15.18
C GLY A 54 18.13 6.96 14.69
N VAL A 55 18.47 5.79 15.26
CA VAL A 55 17.84 4.52 14.87
C VAL A 55 16.34 4.52 15.09
N PRO A 56 15.78 5.00 16.22
CA PRO A 56 14.33 5.08 16.41
C PRO A 56 13.64 5.93 15.36
N GLU A 57 14.22 7.05 14.96
CA GLU A 57 13.71 7.96 13.93
C GLU A 57 13.70 7.28 12.56
N MET A 58 14.81 6.65 12.17
CA MET A 58 14.93 5.91 10.92
C MET A 58 13.94 4.74 10.86
N VAL A 59 13.77 3.99 11.94
CA VAL A 59 12.81 2.89 12.02
C VAL A 59 11.38 3.41 11.84
N ARG A 60 11.01 4.49 12.55
CA ARG A 60 9.67 5.10 12.45
C ARG A 60 9.35 5.53 11.02
N LEU A 61 10.27 6.21 10.37
CA LEU A 61 10.12 6.67 8.99
C LEU A 61 10.04 5.49 8.00
N SER A 62 10.88 4.47 8.22
CA SER A 62 10.90 3.27 7.37
C SER A 62 9.60 2.46 7.46
N ILE A 63 8.97 2.35 8.63
CA ILE A 63 7.69 1.64 8.78
C ILE A 63 6.63 2.27 7.87
N VAL A 64 6.53 3.60 7.86
CA VAL A 64 5.59 4.31 6.98
C VAL A 64 5.90 4.03 5.50
N ALA A 65 7.17 4.13 5.12
CA ALA A 65 7.61 3.84 3.75
C ALA A 65 7.27 2.40 3.31
N ILE A 66 7.55 1.41 4.18
CA ILE A 66 7.25 -0.01 3.91
C ILE A 66 5.76 -0.21 3.66
N VAL A 67 4.89 0.35 4.50
CA VAL A 67 3.44 0.23 4.36
C VAL A 67 2.98 0.77 3.00
N PHE A 68 3.40 1.98 2.64
CA PHE A 68 2.96 2.61 1.39
C PHE A 68 3.56 1.97 0.13
N LEU A 69 4.76 1.41 0.20
CA LEU A 69 5.35 0.65 -0.89
C LEU A 69 4.62 -0.67 -1.16
N GLN A 70 4.16 -1.35 -0.11
CA GLN A 70 3.54 -2.68 -0.23
C GLN A 70 2.03 -2.65 -0.41
N ILE A 71 1.33 -1.58 0.02
CA ILE A 71 -0.13 -1.50 -0.02
C ILE A 71 -0.68 -1.64 -1.46
N THR A 72 -0.02 -1.04 -2.45
CA THR A 72 -0.39 -1.12 -3.87
C THR A 72 -0.37 -2.57 -4.37
N HIS A 73 0.69 -3.31 -4.04
CA HIS A 73 0.83 -4.71 -4.43
C HIS A 73 -0.16 -5.63 -3.71
N THR A 74 -0.40 -5.36 -2.42
CA THR A 74 -1.36 -6.12 -1.61
C THR A 74 -2.78 -5.97 -2.13
N LEU A 75 -3.20 -4.76 -2.47
CA LEU A 75 -4.51 -4.50 -3.04
C LEU A 75 -4.69 -5.18 -4.39
N ARG A 76 -3.68 -5.10 -5.25
CA ARG A 76 -3.71 -5.71 -6.57
C ARG A 76 -3.91 -7.22 -6.54
N ASN A 77 -3.24 -7.92 -5.63
CA ASN A 77 -3.37 -9.37 -5.49
C ASN A 77 -4.67 -9.81 -4.81
N ARG A 78 -5.62 -8.90 -4.62
CA ARG A 78 -6.89 -9.14 -3.90
C ARG A 78 -6.69 -9.81 -2.53
N ARG A 79 -5.50 -9.67 -1.94
CA ARG A 79 -5.16 -10.21 -0.61
C ARG A 79 -5.57 -9.30 0.54
N PHE A 80 -6.29 -8.23 0.25
CA PHE A 80 -6.91 -7.44 1.31
C PHE A 80 -7.88 -8.36 2.06
N ILE A 81 -7.73 -8.41 3.39
CA ILE A 81 -8.66 -9.11 4.27
C ILE A 81 -10.02 -8.41 4.11
N ARG A 82 -10.85 -8.96 3.26
CA ARG A 82 -12.23 -8.54 3.13
C ARG A 82 -13.05 -9.35 4.11
N SER A 83 -14.14 -8.80 4.58
CA SER A 83 -15.24 -9.62 5.11
C SER A 83 -15.85 -10.44 3.98
N ASP A 84 -15.03 -11.28 3.36
CA ASP A 84 -15.35 -12.04 2.14
C ASP A 84 -16.47 -13.04 2.34
N VAL A 85 -16.83 -13.35 3.59
CA VAL A 85 -17.90 -14.31 3.88
C VAL A 85 -19.26 -13.77 3.39
N LEU A 86 -19.53 -12.48 3.59
CA LEU A 86 -20.82 -11.90 3.17
C LEU A 86 -20.81 -11.56 1.67
N ILE A 87 -19.79 -10.83 1.23
CA ILE A 87 -19.63 -10.41 -0.17
C ILE A 87 -19.43 -11.64 -1.06
N GLY A 88 -18.60 -12.61 -0.64
CA GLY A 88 -18.35 -13.84 -1.39
C GLY A 88 -19.62 -14.69 -1.56
N ARG A 89 -20.48 -14.78 -0.54
CA ARG A 89 -21.80 -15.45 -0.68
C ARG A 89 -22.74 -14.73 -1.63
N MET A 90 -22.73 -13.40 -1.64
CA MET A 90 -23.55 -12.61 -2.56
C MET A 90 -23.03 -12.69 -4.00
N LEU A 91 -21.70 -12.66 -4.18
CA LEU A 91 -21.09 -12.85 -5.50
C LEU A 91 -21.29 -14.27 -6.03
N ALA A 92 -21.17 -15.30 -5.17
CA ALA A 92 -21.43 -16.69 -5.56
C ALA A 92 -22.88 -16.93 -6.03
N ARG A 93 -23.81 -16.12 -5.54
CA ARG A 93 -25.22 -16.12 -6.02
C ARG A 93 -25.45 -15.30 -7.28
N GLY A 94 -24.40 -14.65 -7.81
CA GLY A 94 -24.50 -13.81 -9.01
C GLY A 94 -25.41 -12.59 -8.87
N THR A 95 -25.69 -12.16 -7.62
CA THR A 95 -26.60 -11.04 -7.36
C THR A 95 -25.94 -9.70 -7.74
N PRO A 96 -26.61 -8.83 -8.51
CA PRO A 96 -26.07 -7.51 -8.85
C PRO A 96 -25.77 -6.67 -7.60
N ALA A 97 -26.48 -6.88 -6.52
CA ALA A 97 -26.23 -6.23 -5.22
C ALA A 97 -24.84 -6.55 -4.63
N GLY A 98 -24.31 -7.76 -4.85
CA GLY A 98 -22.97 -8.14 -4.40
C GLY A 98 -21.86 -7.34 -5.10
N TYR A 99 -21.98 -7.16 -6.41
CA TYR A 99 -21.05 -6.33 -7.19
C TYR A 99 -21.16 -4.84 -6.83
N LEU A 100 -22.36 -4.36 -6.54
CA LEU A 100 -22.58 -2.97 -6.14
C LEU A 100 -21.96 -2.67 -4.77
N LEU A 101 -22.11 -3.59 -3.81
CA LEU A 101 -21.47 -3.47 -2.49
C LEU A 101 -19.94 -3.48 -2.59
N GLN A 102 -19.39 -4.29 -3.48
CA GLN A 102 -17.96 -4.33 -3.73
C GLN A 102 -17.47 -3.04 -4.39
N ALA A 103 -18.21 -2.52 -5.37
CA ALA A 103 -17.92 -1.24 -6.01
C ALA A 103 -17.96 -0.07 -5.01
N PHE A 104 -18.93 -0.06 -4.10
CA PHE A 104 -19.01 0.92 -3.02
C PHE A 104 -17.77 0.88 -2.10
N HIS A 105 -17.31 -0.31 -1.72
CA HIS A 105 -16.09 -0.46 -0.93
C HIS A 105 -14.86 0.10 -1.64
N HIS A 106 -14.69 -0.20 -2.93
CA HIS A 106 -13.58 0.33 -3.72
C HIS A 106 -13.67 1.85 -3.91
N PHE A 107 -14.88 2.38 -4.04
CA PHE A 107 -15.12 3.81 -4.14
C PHE A 107 -14.70 4.56 -2.85
N VAL A 108 -15.12 4.06 -1.69
CA VAL A 108 -14.73 4.63 -0.38
C VAL A 108 -13.21 4.57 -0.20
N GLY A 109 -12.58 3.43 -0.54
CA GLY A 109 -11.12 3.28 -0.47
C GLY A 109 -10.38 4.27 -1.38
N ALA A 110 -10.88 4.51 -2.59
CA ALA A 110 -10.32 5.49 -3.51
C ALA A 110 -10.41 6.92 -2.96
N ILE A 111 -11.56 7.30 -2.38
CA ILE A 111 -11.75 8.63 -1.78
C ILE A 111 -10.80 8.84 -0.60
N LEU A 112 -10.69 7.87 0.31
CA LEU A 112 -9.79 7.99 1.46
C LEU A 112 -8.35 8.20 1.02
N LEU A 113 -7.88 7.44 0.05
CA LEU A 113 -6.51 7.60 -0.46
C LEU A 113 -6.31 8.88 -1.25
N ALA A 114 -7.32 9.34 -1.97
CA ALA A 114 -7.27 10.65 -2.65
C ALA A 114 -7.17 11.80 -1.65
N ILE A 115 -7.87 11.73 -0.52
CA ILE A 115 -7.77 12.69 0.56
C ILE A 115 -6.36 12.68 1.17
N ILE A 116 -5.82 11.50 1.50
CA ILE A 116 -4.46 11.36 2.03
C ILE A 116 -3.45 11.94 1.02
N PHE A 117 -3.59 11.61 -0.25
CA PHE A 117 -2.73 12.10 -1.32
C PHE A 117 -2.74 13.63 -1.39
N TYR A 118 -3.94 14.23 -1.38
CA TYR A 118 -4.09 15.69 -1.45
C TYR A 118 -3.39 16.41 -0.30
N PHE A 119 -3.62 15.96 0.95
CA PHE A 119 -2.96 16.57 2.11
C PHE A 119 -1.46 16.28 2.18
N THR A 120 -1.01 15.18 1.60
CA THR A 120 0.42 14.83 1.59
C THR A 120 1.20 15.69 0.59
N ILE A 121 0.58 16.20 -0.48
CA ILE A 121 1.22 17.12 -1.43
C ILE A 121 1.70 18.38 -0.71
N ASP A 122 0.84 19.01 0.10
CA ASP A 122 1.20 20.21 0.84
C ASP A 122 2.33 19.95 1.84
N ARG A 123 2.32 18.76 2.48
CA ARG A 123 3.37 18.35 3.40
C ARG A 123 4.70 18.13 2.69
N PHE A 124 4.67 17.49 1.52
CA PHE A 124 5.85 17.28 0.69
C PHE A 124 6.45 18.62 0.23
N ASP A 125 5.64 19.53 -0.30
CA ASP A 125 6.10 20.84 -0.77
C ASP A 125 6.73 21.65 0.39
N ARG A 126 6.11 21.63 1.56
CA ARG A 126 6.66 22.26 2.75
C ARG A 126 7.99 21.64 3.16
N ALA A 127 8.03 20.31 3.31
CA ALA A 127 9.23 19.58 3.71
C ALA A 127 10.40 19.81 2.75
N TRP A 128 10.10 19.97 1.45
CA TRP A 128 11.10 20.28 0.44
C TRP A 128 11.62 21.73 0.54
N ARG A 129 10.74 22.71 0.80
CA ARG A 129 11.11 24.14 0.83
C ARG A 129 11.88 24.56 2.07
N ILE A 130 11.57 23.96 3.22
CA ILE A 130 12.19 24.34 4.51
C ILE A 130 13.24 23.34 4.97
N ASP A 131 13.59 22.34 4.12
CA ASP A 131 14.51 21.24 4.48
C ASP A 131 14.13 20.59 5.81
N GLU A 132 12.81 20.28 5.98
CA GLU A 132 12.31 19.69 7.21
C GLU A 132 13.03 18.38 7.52
N TYR A 133 13.56 18.26 8.75
CA TYR A 133 14.26 17.09 9.21
C TYR A 133 13.67 16.54 10.51
N VAL A 134 13.96 15.27 10.77
CA VAL A 134 13.62 14.56 12.01
C VAL A 134 14.92 14.20 12.71
N GLY A 135 14.90 14.28 14.04
CA GLY A 135 16.05 14.02 14.90
C GLY A 135 16.43 15.23 15.74
N THR A 136 17.57 15.13 16.41
CA THR A 136 18.10 16.18 17.30
C THR A 136 19.34 16.81 16.67
N GLU A 137 19.35 18.12 16.54
CA GLU A 137 20.53 18.85 16.07
C GLU A 137 21.76 18.52 16.92
N GLY A 138 22.85 18.18 16.25
CA GLY A 138 24.12 17.80 16.90
C GLY A 138 24.32 16.31 17.17
N ASP A 139 23.25 15.50 17.04
CA ASP A 139 23.34 14.05 17.20
C ASP A 139 23.00 13.31 15.89
N PHE A 140 21.77 13.45 15.42
CA PHE A 140 21.31 12.83 14.16
C PHE A 140 20.19 13.66 13.53
N THR A 141 20.30 13.90 12.23
CA THR A 141 19.23 14.53 11.44
C THR A 141 19.00 13.77 10.13
N ALA A 142 17.73 13.49 9.81
CA ALA A 142 17.33 12.88 8.55
C ALA A 142 16.29 13.74 7.85
N PRO A 143 16.40 14.00 6.54
CA PRO A 143 15.40 14.74 5.79
C PRO A 143 14.10 13.93 5.70
N VAL A 144 12.96 14.60 5.83
CA VAL A 144 11.64 13.95 5.85
C VAL A 144 11.01 13.86 4.46
N TRP A 145 11.42 14.70 3.52
CA TRP A 145 10.85 14.77 2.17
C TRP A 145 10.85 13.43 1.40
N PRO A 146 11.86 12.52 1.51
CA PRO A 146 11.84 11.27 0.76
C PRO A 146 10.67 10.37 1.17
N ILE A 147 10.26 10.45 2.45
CA ILE A 147 9.16 9.66 2.97
C ILE A 147 7.83 10.16 2.44
N TYR A 148 7.63 11.47 2.41
CA TYR A 148 6.43 12.05 1.78
C TYR A 148 6.35 11.68 0.29
N LEU A 149 7.49 11.64 -0.42
CA LEU A 149 7.53 11.16 -1.80
C LEU A 149 7.07 9.70 -1.92
N ILE A 150 7.55 8.81 -1.04
CA ILE A 150 7.14 7.40 -1.02
C ILE A 150 5.65 7.28 -0.73
N ILE A 151 5.11 8.05 0.23
CA ILE A 151 3.68 8.08 0.53
C ILE A 151 2.88 8.50 -0.71
N LEU A 152 3.30 9.56 -1.41
CA LEU A 152 2.64 10.03 -2.63
C LEU A 152 2.61 8.95 -3.71
N ILE A 153 3.74 8.29 -3.97
CA ILE A 153 3.83 7.20 -4.96
C ILE A 153 2.90 6.04 -4.55
N GLY A 154 2.93 5.63 -3.29
CA GLY A 154 2.08 4.56 -2.77
C GLY A 154 0.59 4.90 -2.83
N CYS A 155 0.20 6.12 -2.43
CA CYS A 155 -1.18 6.59 -2.52
C CYS A 155 -1.67 6.66 -3.96
N ALA A 156 -0.87 7.22 -4.88
CA ALA A 156 -1.23 7.30 -6.30
C ALA A 156 -1.43 5.91 -6.92
N GLY A 157 -0.50 4.99 -6.68
CA GLY A 157 -0.58 3.61 -7.18
C GLY A 157 -1.79 2.86 -6.62
N THR A 158 -2.06 3.01 -5.32
CA THR A 158 -3.19 2.35 -4.66
C THR A 158 -4.53 2.97 -5.07
N CYS A 159 -4.62 4.29 -5.19
CA CYS A 159 -5.81 4.99 -5.69
C CYS A 159 -6.15 4.53 -7.13
N LEU A 160 -5.16 4.47 -8.01
CA LEU A 160 -5.34 3.97 -9.38
C LEU A 160 -5.85 2.53 -9.37
N GLN A 161 -5.32 1.68 -8.50
CA GLN A 161 -5.77 0.29 -8.37
C GLN A 161 -7.22 0.19 -7.89
N PHE A 162 -7.63 1.00 -6.92
CA PHE A 162 -9.04 1.06 -6.49
C PHE A 162 -9.97 1.50 -7.62
N LEU A 163 -9.57 2.51 -8.42
CA LEU A 163 -10.36 2.95 -9.57
C LEU A 163 -10.48 1.85 -10.64
N MET A 164 -9.42 1.10 -10.90
CA MET A 164 -9.46 -0.03 -11.85
C MET A 164 -10.40 -1.13 -11.36
N HIS A 165 -10.38 -1.46 -10.06
CA HIS A 165 -11.31 -2.42 -9.48
C HIS A 165 -12.75 -1.92 -9.52
N LEU A 166 -13.00 -0.64 -9.20
CA LEU A 166 -14.32 -0.01 -9.25
C LEU A 166 -14.94 -0.11 -10.65
N VAL A 167 -14.16 0.22 -11.69
CA VAL A 167 -14.63 0.12 -13.09
C VAL A 167 -14.96 -1.33 -13.45
N THR A 168 -14.17 -2.29 -13.01
CA THR A 168 -14.40 -3.71 -13.26
C THR A 168 -15.68 -4.18 -12.59
N ASP A 169 -15.89 -3.83 -11.32
CA ASP A 169 -17.06 -4.25 -10.55
C ASP A 169 -18.35 -3.64 -11.11
N ILE A 170 -18.32 -2.39 -11.55
CA ILE A 170 -19.49 -1.75 -12.22
C ILE A 170 -19.82 -2.46 -13.54
N ARG A 171 -18.81 -2.85 -14.34
CA ARG A 171 -19.02 -3.60 -15.58
C ARG A 171 -19.65 -4.97 -15.31
N ASP A 172 -19.18 -5.66 -14.29
CA ASP A 172 -19.68 -6.98 -13.92
C ASP A 172 -21.09 -6.90 -13.32
N ALA A 173 -21.39 -5.86 -12.53
CA ALA A 173 -22.74 -5.58 -12.05
C ALA A 173 -23.75 -5.37 -13.21
N ARG A 174 -23.36 -4.60 -14.24
CA ARG A 174 -24.21 -4.38 -15.43
C ARG A 174 -24.45 -5.67 -16.21
N ARG A 175 -23.41 -6.53 -16.35
CA ARG A 175 -23.54 -7.82 -17.01
C ARG A 175 -24.45 -8.79 -16.25
N ALA A 176 -24.38 -8.77 -14.92
CA ALA A 176 -25.26 -9.58 -14.06
C ALA A 176 -26.73 -9.13 -14.15
N ALA A 177 -26.98 -7.82 -14.16
CA ALA A 177 -28.32 -7.27 -14.32
C ALA A 177 -28.96 -7.61 -15.69
N GLY A 178 -28.18 -7.61 -16.78
CA GLY A 178 -28.65 -7.96 -18.11
C GLY A 178 -28.93 -9.46 -18.36
N LYS A 179 -28.46 -10.34 -17.43
CA LYS A 179 -28.75 -11.79 -17.49
C LYS A 179 -30.01 -12.20 -16.72
N SER A 180 -30.52 -11.32 -15.86
CA SER A 180 -31.69 -11.57 -15.03
C SER A 180 -32.98 -11.03 -15.67
N SER A 181 -32.90 -10.36 -16.81
CA SER A 181 -33.99 -9.91 -17.65
C SER A 181 -34.17 -10.80 -18.86
#